data_2539143fcd1883313a65b3835917db8f
#
_entry.id   2539143fcd1883313a65b3835917db8f
#
_cell.length_a   1.000
_cell.length_b   1.000
_cell.length_c   1.000
_cell.angle_alpha   90.00
_cell.angle_beta   90.00
_cell.angle_gamma   90.00
#
_symmetry.space_group_name_H-M   'P 1'
#
loop_
_entity.id
_entity.type
_entity.pdbx_description
1 polymer ?
#
loop_
_entity_poly.entity_id
_entity_poly.type
_entity_poly.pdbx_seq_one_letter_code
_entity_poly.pdbx_strand_id
1 'polypeptide(L)'
;MLRNVAVVVVNGFLPFEFGTICEVFGVDRADDRLPSYEFAVVAGETPPVRAHNDFTIHPSCGLERLEEADLIALPAVDDDRLSIYAGQPRPVAGPDAPQKFPEDLLAALRRAVDRGARVLSVCSGAFILGEAGLLDGRRCTTHWRSAEQLARRYPEAKVDPDVLYVDDDPVITSAGTAAGIDACLYLARKEQGSRIANGIARRMVVPPHRDGGQAQYVDQPVAPSCDGTLRDLLEWLRAHLDQPLTVRQLAARANMSERTFARRFVQDTGTTPQRWLTGQRILLAQQLLEESDETVDAIADRAGFGNATALRHHFRAWRGTTPNAYRRLFRGDPQGGLGGVPRGLSSPQNRVISGP
;
A
#
# COMPACT_ATOMS: atom_id res chain seq x y z
N MET A 1 17.47 -7.76 -16.61
CA MET A 1 18.12 -7.24 -15.38
C MET A 1 17.88 -5.74 -15.37
N LEU A 2 17.26 -5.22 -14.35
CA LEU A 2 16.86 -3.80 -14.24
C LEU A 2 18.08 -2.88 -14.21
N ARG A 3 18.19 -1.97 -15.18
CA ARG A 3 19.25 -0.96 -15.29
C ARG A 3 18.69 0.45 -15.48
N ASN A 4 17.78 0.61 -16.43
CA ASN A 4 17.20 1.88 -16.81
C ASN A 4 15.86 2.08 -16.10
N VAL A 5 15.76 3.08 -15.22
CA VAL A 5 14.57 3.40 -14.46
C VAL A 5 14.12 4.82 -14.79
N ALA A 6 12.87 4.96 -15.20
CA ALA A 6 12.23 6.24 -15.45
C ALA A 6 11.09 6.47 -14.45
N VAL A 7 11.09 7.58 -13.74
CA VAL A 7 9.92 8.03 -12.96
C VAL A 7 9.21 9.12 -13.74
N VAL A 8 7.93 8.89 -14.05
CA VAL A 8 7.13 9.85 -14.82
C VAL A 8 6.33 10.71 -13.85
N VAL A 9 6.41 12.00 -14.00
CA VAL A 9 5.64 12.97 -13.22
C VAL A 9 4.66 13.74 -14.12
N VAL A 10 3.45 13.90 -13.62
CA VAL A 10 2.38 14.71 -14.20
C VAL A 10 1.93 15.76 -13.18
N ASN A 11 1.20 16.79 -13.61
CA ASN A 11 0.67 17.78 -12.69
C ASN A 11 -0.17 17.13 -11.57
N GLY A 12 0.03 17.59 -10.36
CA GLY A 12 -0.60 17.03 -9.17
C GLY A 12 0.12 15.79 -8.59
N PHE A 13 1.34 15.46 -9.05
CA PHE A 13 2.07 14.34 -8.44
C PHE A 13 2.31 14.57 -6.94
N LEU A 14 2.25 13.48 -6.16
CA LEU A 14 2.47 13.52 -4.72
C LEU A 14 3.96 13.33 -4.41
N PRO A 15 4.58 14.27 -3.66
CA PRO A 15 6.02 14.26 -3.41
C PRO A 15 6.52 13.06 -2.63
N PHE A 16 5.73 12.49 -1.72
CA PHE A 16 6.16 11.35 -0.92
C PHE A 16 6.39 10.11 -1.79
N GLU A 17 5.45 9.78 -2.66
CA GLU A 17 5.54 8.63 -3.55
C GLU A 17 6.62 8.84 -4.61
N PHE A 18 6.73 10.05 -5.14
CA PHE A 18 7.83 10.43 -6.03
C PHE A 18 9.19 10.28 -5.32
N GLY A 19 9.33 10.84 -4.12
CA GLY A 19 10.54 10.73 -3.30
C GLY A 19 10.90 9.29 -2.95
N THR A 20 9.90 8.44 -2.68
CA THR A 20 10.10 7.01 -2.43
C THR A 20 10.75 6.30 -3.62
N ILE A 21 10.25 6.57 -4.83
CA ILE A 21 10.81 6.00 -6.07
C ILE A 21 12.24 6.51 -6.29
N CYS A 22 12.45 7.84 -6.12
CA CYS A 22 13.78 8.46 -6.22
C CYS A 22 14.76 7.87 -5.20
N GLU A 23 14.32 7.66 -3.96
CA GLU A 23 15.17 7.08 -2.91
C GLU A 23 15.57 5.66 -3.22
N VAL A 24 14.64 4.81 -3.69
CA VAL A 24 14.98 3.40 -3.97
C VAL A 24 15.84 3.26 -5.21
N PHE A 25 15.54 3.98 -6.30
CA PHE A 25 16.17 3.76 -7.60
C PHE A 25 17.08 4.90 -8.06
N GLY A 26 16.94 6.11 -7.54
CA GLY A 26 17.68 7.28 -8.01
C GLY A 26 18.94 7.61 -7.20
N VAL A 27 19.07 7.06 -5.98
CA VAL A 27 20.24 7.32 -5.14
C VAL A 27 21.40 6.40 -5.52
N ASP A 28 22.57 7.00 -5.76
CA ASP A 28 23.82 6.22 -5.93
C ASP A 28 24.24 5.60 -4.60
N ARG A 29 24.49 4.30 -4.62
CA ARG A 29 24.89 3.50 -3.46
C ARG A 29 26.17 2.71 -3.71
N ALA A 30 27.04 3.21 -4.59
CA ALA A 30 28.31 2.58 -4.90
C ALA A 30 29.20 2.36 -3.65
N ASP A 31 29.12 3.27 -2.67
CA ASP A 31 29.80 3.15 -1.37
C ASP A 31 29.44 1.87 -0.60
N ASP A 32 28.19 1.41 -0.74
CA ASP A 32 27.72 0.17 -0.14
C ASP A 32 27.91 -1.05 -1.07
N ARG A 33 28.61 -0.88 -2.17
CA ARG A 33 28.79 -1.90 -3.23
C ARG A 33 27.43 -2.41 -3.77
N LEU A 34 26.47 -1.53 -3.85
CA LEU A 34 25.16 -1.77 -4.47
C LEU A 34 25.19 -1.21 -5.91
N PRO A 35 24.44 -1.81 -6.83
CA PRO A 35 24.37 -1.31 -8.20
C PRO A 35 23.66 0.05 -8.23
N SER A 36 24.13 0.92 -9.11
CA SER A 36 23.42 2.16 -9.47
C SER A 36 22.53 1.88 -10.68
N TYR A 37 21.41 2.57 -10.73
CA TYR A 37 20.49 2.56 -11.88
C TYR A 37 20.74 3.82 -12.74
N GLU A 38 20.55 3.69 -14.03
CA GLU A 38 20.40 4.83 -14.92
C GLU A 38 19.00 5.42 -14.70
N PHE A 39 18.93 6.36 -13.75
CA PHE A 39 17.67 6.92 -13.28
C PHE A 39 17.35 8.26 -13.97
N ALA A 40 16.11 8.40 -14.43
CA ALA A 40 15.62 9.65 -15.04
C ALA A 40 14.27 10.05 -14.47
N VAL A 41 14.11 11.38 -14.26
CA VAL A 41 12.80 11.99 -14.01
C VAL A 41 12.28 12.49 -15.37
N VAL A 42 11.11 12.01 -15.74
CA VAL A 42 10.50 12.22 -17.05
C VAL A 42 9.26 13.10 -16.91
N ALA A 43 9.15 14.12 -17.72
CA ALA A 43 7.95 14.94 -17.82
C ALA A 43 6.86 14.18 -18.59
N GLY A 44 5.79 13.82 -17.93
CA GLY A 44 4.58 13.24 -18.55
C GLY A 44 3.66 14.31 -19.15
N GLU A 45 3.94 15.58 -18.85
CA GLU A 45 3.25 16.77 -19.37
C GLU A 45 4.25 17.88 -19.67
N THR A 46 3.81 18.94 -20.33
CA THR A 46 4.69 20.10 -20.62
C THR A 46 5.25 20.73 -19.34
N PRO A 47 6.60 20.80 -19.18
CA PRO A 47 7.20 21.45 -18.01
C PRO A 47 6.89 22.96 -17.93
N PRO A 48 6.87 23.57 -16.73
CA PRO A 48 7.15 22.97 -15.42
C PRO A 48 6.01 22.07 -14.94
N VAL A 49 6.35 20.92 -14.32
CA VAL A 49 5.36 20.02 -13.73
C VAL A 49 5.15 20.41 -12.27
N ARG A 50 3.88 20.63 -11.90
CA ARG A 50 3.48 21.09 -10.57
C ARG A 50 3.17 19.91 -9.66
N ALA A 51 3.73 19.90 -8.46
CA ALA A 51 3.39 18.96 -7.40
C ALA A 51 2.10 19.38 -6.68
N HIS A 52 1.46 18.43 -5.99
CA HIS A 52 0.29 18.69 -5.14
C HIS A 52 0.55 19.77 -4.06
N ASN A 53 1.75 19.79 -3.48
CA ASN A 53 2.14 20.71 -2.40
C ASN A 53 2.68 22.08 -2.87
N ASP A 54 2.22 22.55 -4.00
CA ASP A 54 2.46 23.90 -4.54
C ASP A 54 3.93 24.27 -4.82
N PHE A 55 4.71 23.30 -5.27
CA PHE A 55 6.02 23.55 -5.89
C PHE A 55 6.07 22.91 -7.29
N THR A 56 7.03 23.34 -8.09
CA THR A 56 7.23 22.83 -9.45
C THR A 56 8.60 22.22 -9.61
N ILE A 57 8.68 21.22 -10.51
CA ILE A 57 9.96 20.67 -10.96
C ILE A 57 10.08 20.83 -12.47
N HIS A 58 11.32 20.83 -12.95
CA HIS A 58 11.67 20.88 -14.36
C HIS A 58 12.43 19.59 -14.72
N PRO A 59 11.72 18.48 -15.06
CA PRO A 59 12.39 17.29 -15.55
C PRO A 59 13.25 17.59 -16.77
N SER A 60 14.43 16.99 -16.84
CA SER A 60 15.35 17.16 -17.97
C SER A 60 15.05 16.26 -19.15
N CYS A 61 14.17 15.24 -18.96
CA CYS A 61 13.80 14.26 -19.97
C CYS A 61 12.31 14.34 -20.29
N GLY A 62 11.95 14.13 -21.54
CA GLY A 62 10.59 13.93 -22.01
C GLY A 62 10.25 12.45 -22.18
N LEU A 63 9.11 12.18 -22.84
CA LEU A 63 8.56 10.81 -23.01
C LEU A 63 9.46 9.90 -23.87
N GLU A 64 10.35 10.44 -24.67
CA GLU A 64 11.35 9.68 -25.46
C GLU A 64 12.23 8.80 -24.55
N ARG A 65 12.48 9.22 -23.30
CA ARG A 65 13.29 8.45 -22.35
C ARG A 65 12.63 7.13 -21.92
N LEU A 66 11.30 7.01 -22.11
CA LEU A 66 10.58 5.77 -21.81
C LEU A 66 10.91 4.64 -22.79
N GLU A 67 11.41 4.95 -23.99
CA GLU A 67 11.77 3.95 -25.01
C GLU A 67 12.95 3.08 -24.60
N GLU A 68 13.79 3.55 -23.66
CA GLU A 68 14.95 2.81 -23.15
C GLU A 68 14.73 2.23 -21.74
N ALA A 69 13.63 2.61 -21.07
CA ALA A 69 13.39 2.21 -19.69
C ALA A 69 13.08 0.72 -19.56
N ASP A 70 13.74 0.05 -18.61
CA ASP A 70 13.37 -1.30 -18.16
C ASP A 70 12.22 -1.26 -17.17
N LEU A 71 12.16 -0.17 -16.38
CA LEU A 71 11.10 0.12 -15.41
C LEU A 71 10.61 1.55 -15.57
N ILE A 72 9.30 1.69 -15.66
CA ILE A 72 8.62 2.98 -15.59
C ILE A 72 7.83 3.02 -14.29
N ALA A 73 8.13 4.01 -13.43
CA ALA A 73 7.44 4.19 -12.16
C ALA A 73 6.53 5.41 -12.21
N LEU A 74 5.31 5.24 -11.73
CA LEU A 74 4.25 6.24 -11.69
C LEU A 74 3.92 6.54 -10.23
N PRO A 75 4.34 7.70 -9.69
CA PRO A 75 3.95 8.13 -8.36
C PRO A 75 2.46 8.40 -8.29
N ALA A 76 1.94 8.55 -7.08
CA ALA A 76 0.58 9.00 -6.86
C ALA A 76 0.36 10.37 -7.48
N VAL A 77 -0.83 10.59 -7.97
CA VAL A 77 -1.31 11.87 -8.43
C VAL A 77 -2.53 12.28 -7.62
N ASP A 78 -2.55 13.54 -7.20
CA ASP A 78 -3.75 14.16 -6.68
C ASP A 78 -4.51 14.72 -7.89
N ASP A 79 -5.65 14.15 -8.14
CA ASP A 79 -6.60 14.83 -9.00
C ASP A 79 -7.60 15.53 -8.09
N ASP A 80 -7.84 16.80 -8.27
CA ASP A 80 -8.94 17.55 -7.62
C ASP A 80 -10.29 16.81 -7.75
N ARG A 81 -10.38 15.87 -8.66
CA ARG A 81 -11.51 14.99 -8.93
C ARG A 81 -11.54 13.72 -8.09
N LEU A 82 -10.39 13.28 -7.54
CA LEU A 82 -10.34 12.10 -6.69
C LEU A 82 -10.72 12.44 -5.24
N SER A 83 -10.61 13.72 -4.85
CA SER A 83 -10.93 14.23 -3.51
C SER A 83 -10.32 13.42 -2.35
N ILE A 84 -9.17 12.75 -2.60
CA ILE A 84 -8.58 11.80 -1.67
C ILE A 84 -8.01 12.48 -0.43
N TYR A 85 -7.51 13.71 -0.60
CA TYR A 85 -6.81 14.47 0.46
C TYR A 85 -7.47 15.78 0.86
N ALA A 86 -8.51 16.23 0.15
CA ALA A 86 -9.20 17.46 0.46
C ALA A 86 -10.23 17.25 1.55
N GLY A 87 -9.93 17.64 2.78
CA GLY A 87 -10.89 17.71 3.90
C GLY A 87 -12.02 18.74 3.74
N GLN A 88 -12.28 19.21 2.53
CA GLN A 88 -13.43 20.05 2.18
C GLN A 88 -14.00 19.66 0.82
N PRO A 89 -15.34 19.59 0.68
CA PRO A 89 -15.96 19.31 -0.60
C PRO A 89 -15.74 20.51 -1.54
N ARG A 90 -14.77 20.43 -2.43
CA ARG A 90 -14.78 21.26 -3.64
C ARG A 90 -15.87 20.73 -4.57
N PRO A 91 -16.51 21.59 -5.38
CA PRO A 91 -17.49 21.12 -6.34
C PRO A 91 -16.81 20.18 -7.32
N VAL A 92 -17.01 18.88 -7.07
CA VAL A 92 -16.54 17.78 -7.90
C VAL A 92 -17.30 17.94 -9.22
N ALA A 93 -16.60 18.15 -10.32
CA ALA A 93 -17.11 17.73 -11.62
C ALA A 93 -17.54 16.28 -11.41
N GLY A 94 -18.79 15.92 -11.75
CA GLY A 94 -19.45 14.70 -11.28
C GLY A 94 -18.59 13.44 -11.33
N PRO A 95 -18.97 12.37 -10.61
CA PRO A 95 -18.17 11.16 -10.42
C PRO A 95 -17.72 10.47 -11.72
N ASP A 96 -18.25 10.89 -12.84
CA ASP A 96 -18.03 10.35 -14.18
C ASP A 96 -17.20 11.26 -15.11
N ALA A 97 -16.64 12.38 -14.60
CA ALA A 97 -15.78 13.19 -15.44
C ALA A 97 -14.44 12.48 -15.66
N PRO A 98 -14.04 12.17 -16.91
CA PRO A 98 -12.83 11.43 -17.16
C PRO A 98 -11.60 12.22 -16.73
N GLN A 99 -10.76 11.62 -15.90
CA GLN A 99 -9.40 12.04 -15.68
C GLN A 99 -8.70 11.93 -17.05
N LYS A 100 -8.25 13.01 -17.61
CA LYS A 100 -7.56 12.98 -18.90
C LYS A 100 -6.06 13.15 -18.65
N PHE A 101 -5.35 12.05 -18.72
CA PHE A 101 -3.90 12.09 -18.90
C PHE A 101 -3.58 12.29 -20.38
N PRO A 102 -2.43 12.93 -20.70
CA PRO A 102 -2.03 13.15 -22.09
C PRO A 102 -1.97 11.83 -22.88
N GLU A 103 -2.57 11.81 -24.08
CA GLU A 103 -2.60 10.59 -24.88
C GLU A 103 -1.20 10.13 -25.34
N ASP A 104 -0.28 11.06 -25.52
CA ASP A 104 1.12 10.77 -25.83
C ASP A 104 1.81 10.01 -24.69
N LEU A 105 1.53 10.36 -23.42
CA LEU A 105 1.97 9.59 -22.24
C LEU A 105 1.36 8.19 -22.24
N LEU A 106 0.04 8.08 -22.42
CA LEU A 106 -0.64 6.78 -22.41
C LEU A 106 -0.12 5.87 -23.52
N ALA A 107 0.07 6.43 -24.72
CA ALA A 107 0.64 5.70 -25.86
C ALA A 107 2.11 5.29 -25.59
N ALA A 108 2.91 6.14 -24.95
CA ALA A 108 4.29 5.80 -24.59
C ALA A 108 4.36 4.66 -23.57
N LEU A 109 3.45 4.65 -22.57
CA LEU A 109 3.35 3.55 -21.59
C LEU A 109 2.98 2.22 -22.27
N ARG A 110 1.99 2.21 -23.17
CA ARG A 110 1.60 1.02 -23.94
C ARG A 110 2.78 0.47 -24.74
N ARG A 111 3.46 1.34 -25.52
CA ARG A 111 4.65 0.93 -26.31
C ARG A 111 5.76 0.36 -25.44
N ALA A 112 6.01 0.96 -24.29
CA ALA A 112 7.04 0.48 -23.38
C ALA A 112 6.71 -0.92 -22.83
N VAL A 113 5.45 -1.16 -22.43
CA VAL A 113 4.98 -2.46 -21.97
C VAL A 113 5.05 -3.50 -23.10
N ASP A 114 4.63 -3.15 -24.32
CA ASP A 114 4.71 -4.03 -25.50
C ASP A 114 6.16 -4.42 -25.82
N ARG A 115 7.12 -3.52 -25.55
CA ARG A 115 8.57 -3.81 -25.69
C ARG A 115 9.09 -4.71 -24.57
N GLY A 116 8.35 -4.91 -23.49
CA GLY A 116 8.74 -5.73 -22.34
C GLY A 116 9.24 -4.93 -21.13
N ALA A 117 9.06 -3.61 -21.10
CA ALA A 117 9.29 -2.81 -19.91
C ALA A 117 8.28 -3.15 -18.81
N ARG A 118 8.71 -3.07 -17.53
CA ARG A 118 7.80 -3.15 -16.40
C ARG A 118 7.26 -1.78 -16.05
N VAL A 119 6.04 -1.75 -15.52
CA VAL A 119 5.47 -0.54 -14.95
C VAL A 119 5.10 -0.76 -13.48
N LEU A 120 5.47 0.21 -12.65
CA LEU A 120 5.14 0.24 -11.23
C LEU A 120 4.28 1.47 -10.95
N SER A 121 3.08 1.29 -10.43
CA SER A 121 2.29 2.40 -9.91
C SER A 121 2.24 2.40 -8.39
N VAL A 122 2.28 3.60 -7.83
CA VAL A 122 2.17 3.82 -6.39
C VAL A 122 0.88 4.59 -6.13
N CYS A 123 0.01 4.05 -5.25
CA CYS A 123 -1.25 4.70 -4.87
C CYS A 123 -2.15 5.02 -6.08
N SER A 124 -2.59 6.26 -6.20
CA SER A 124 -3.41 6.78 -7.32
C SER A 124 -2.72 6.79 -8.68
N GLY A 125 -1.42 6.51 -8.76
CA GLY A 125 -0.73 6.26 -10.03
C GLY A 125 -1.37 5.12 -10.85
N ALA A 126 -2.11 4.22 -10.21
CA ALA A 126 -2.87 3.15 -10.86
C ALA A 126 -3.93 3.68 -11.84
N PHE A 127 -4.45 4.90 -11.64
CA PHE A 127 -5.42 5.50 -12.58
C PHE A 127 -4.80 5.82 -13.94
N ILE A 128 -3.51 6.17 -13.99
CA ILE A 128 -2.79 6.36 -15.25
C ILE A 128 -2.73 5.03 -16.03
N LEU A 129 -2.45 3.93 -15.32
CA LEU A 129 -2.41 2.59 -15.91
C LEU A 129 -3.80 2.13 -16.38
N GLY A 130 -4.86 2.44 -15.61
CA GLY A 130 -6.23 2.16 -15.99
C GLY A 130 -6.64 2.90 -17.26
N GLU A 131 -6.31 4.20 -17.37
CA GLU A 131 -6.61 5.00 -18.56
C GLU A 131 -5.79 4.58 -19.78
N ALA A 132 -4.59 4.03 -19.56
CA ALA A 132 -3.79 3.40 -20.61
C ALA A 132 -4.30 2.01 -21.05
N GLY A 133 -5.32 1.44 -20.38
CA GLY A 133 -5.81 0.08 -20.64
C GLY A 133 -4.88 -1.02 -20.13
N LEU A 134 -3.86 -0.67 -19.34
CA LEU A 134 -2.86 -1.61 -18.85
C LEU A 134 -3.31 -2.41 -17.62
N LEU A 135 -4.49 -2.11 -17.06
CA LEU A 135 -5.10 -2.88 -15.97
C LEU A 135 -6.17 -3.88 -16.44
N ASP A 136 -6.54 -3.87 -17.71
CA ASP A 136 -7.62 -4.69 -18.26
C ASP A 136 -7.30 -6.19 -18.11
N GLY A 137 -8.20 -6.92 -17.45
CA GLY A 137 -8.04 -8.33 -17.13
C GLY A 137 -7.03 -8.67 -16.04
N ARG A 138 -6.27 -7.69 -15.52
CA ARG A 138 -5.19 -7.88 -14.54
C ARG A 138 -5.65 -7.71 -13.11
N ARG A 139 -4.97 -8.42 -12.20
CA ARG A 139 -5.07 -8.13 -10.78
C ARG A 139 -4.27 -6.87 -10.47
N CYS A 140 -4.86 -5.97 -9.68
CA CYS A 140 -4.21 -4.72 -9.29
C CYS A 140 -4.70 -4.25 -7.92
N THR A 141 -4.01 -3.28 -7.36
CA THR A 141 -4.43 -2.57 -6.15
C THR A 141 -4.12 -1.08 -6.25
N THR A 142 -4.69 -0.32 -5.37
CA THR A 142 -4.41 1.09 -5.13
C THR A 142 -4.66 1.40 -3.65
N HIS A 143 -4.55 2.66 -3.25
CA HIS A 143 -4.92 3.05 -1.89
C HIS A 143 -6.39 2.68 -1.62
N TRP A 144 -6.67 2.11 -0.45
CA TRP A 144 -8.00 1.61 -0.08
C TRP A 144 -9.13 2.63 -0.31
N ARG A 145 -8.87 3.93 -0.06
CA ARG A 145 -9.85 5.01 -0.31
C ARG A 145 -10.24 5.16 -1.77
N SER A 146 -9.35 4.78 -2.67
CA SER A 146 -9.53 4.94 -4.12
C SER A 146 -9.89 3.63 -4.83
N ALA A 147 -9.87 2.49 -4.12
CA ALA A 147 -10.04 1.17 -4.71
C ALA A 147 -11.42 1.00 -5.37
N GLU A 148 -12.48 1.44 -4.70
CA GLU A 148 -13.83 1.39 -5.26
C GLU A 148 -13.98 2.29 -6.50
N GLN A 149 -13.37 3.48 -6.48
CA GLN A 149 -13.39 4.39 -7.61
C GLN A 149 -12.61 3.81 -8.80
N LEU A 150 -11.45 3.19 -8.55
CA LEU A 150 -10.66 2.52 -9.58
C LEU A 150 -11.47 1.39 -10.23
N ALA A 151 -12.12 0.53 -9.42
CA ALA A 151 -12.94 -0.57 -9.91
C ALA A 151 -14.17 -0.09 -10.72
N ARG A 152 -14.83 0.98 -10.29
CA ARG A 152 -15.95 1.56 -11.04
C ARG A 152 -15.52 2.16 -12.39
N ARG A 153 -14.36 2.82 -12.40
CA ARG A 153 -13.88 3.53 -13.58
C ARG A 153 -13.28 2.58 -14.62
N TYR A 154 -12.65 1.51 -14.17
CA TYR A 154 -12.00 0.50 -15.03
C TYR A 154 -12.55 -0.90 -14.69
N PRO A 155 -13.76 -1.23 -15.15
CA PRO A 155 -14.47 -2.45 -14.72
C PRO A 155 -13.79 -3.75 -15.14
N GLU A 156 -12.92 -3.71 -16.15
CA GLU A 156 -12.12 -4.88 -16.57
C GLU A 156 -10.93 -5.15 -15.63
N ALA A 157 -10.54 -4.19 -14.77
CA ALA A 157 -9.49 -4.35 -13.78
C ALA A 157 -9.98 -5.18 -12.58
N LYS A 158 -9.16 -6.13 -12.11
CA LYS A 158 -9.47 -6.96 -10.94
C LYS A 158 -8.86 -6.34 -9.69
N VAL A 159 -9.51 -5.31 -9.18
CA VAL A 159 -9.01 -4.52 -8.04
C VAL A 159 -9.13 -5.30 -6.73
N ASP A 160 -8.01 -5.46 -6.02
CA ASP A 160 -7.94 -6.06 -4.68
C ASP A 160 -7.60 -4.94 -3.66
N PRO A 161 -8.57 -4.47 -2.86
CA PRO A 161 -8.36 -3.36 -1.92
C PRO A 161 -7.62 -3.78 -0.65
N ASP A 162 -7.48 -5.08 -0.40
CA ASP A 162 -7.02 -5.61 0.88
C ASP A 162 -5.50 -5.84 0.94
N VAL A 163 -4.77 -5.63 -0.15
CA VAL A 163 -3.36 -5.99 -0.27
C VAL A 163 -2.45 -4.76 -0.38
N LEU A 164 -1.19 -4.89 0.04
CA LEU A 164 -0.21 -3.79 -0.02
C LEU A 164 0.27 -3.54 -1.45
N TYR A 165 0.52 -4.58 -2.20
CA TYR A 165 0.90 -4.52 -3.61
C TYR A 165 0.53 -5.81 -4.34
N VAL A 166 0.35 -5.70 -5.64
CA VAL A 166 0.09 -6.80 -6.57
C VAL A 166 1.17 -6.76 -7.65
N ASP A 167 1.77 -7.91 -7.92
CA ASP A 167 2.61 -8.15 -9.08
C ASP A 167 1.82 -9.03 -10.08
N ASP A 168 1.39 -8.44 -11.16
CA ASP A 168 0.74 -9.10 -12.31
C ASP A 168 1.53 -8.73 -13.57
N ASP A 169 2.73 -9.31 -13.66
CA ASP A 169 3.76 -9.02 -14.66
C ASP A 169 3.20 -8.72 -16.06
N PRO A 170 3.60 -7.65 -16.72
CA PRO A 170 4.66 -6.68 -16.37
C PRO A 170 4.19 -5.49 -15.49
N VAL A 171 2.94 -5.52 -14.99
CA VAL A 171 2.33 -4.45 -14.21
C VAL A 171 2.41 -4.74 -12.72
N ILE A 172 2.98 -3.80 -11.95
CA ILE A 172 3.02 -3.83 -10.49
C ILE A 172 2.26 -2.63 -9.96
N THR A 173 1.34 -2.87 -9.03
CA THR A 173 0.55 -1.80 -8.41
C THR A 173 0.66 -1.88 -6.90
N SER A 174 0.63 -0.74 -6.22
CA SER A 174 0.70 -0.70 -4.75
C SER A 174 -0.28 0.29 -4.12
N ALA A 175 -0.60 0.02 -2.86
CA ALA A 175 -1.50 0.85 -2.04
C ALA A 175 -0.94 2.27 -1.76
N GLY A 176 0.33 2.51 -2.06
CA GLY A 176 0.95 3.81 -1.83
C GLY A 176 1.46 4.01 -0.41
N THR A 177 1.91 5.23 -0.11
CA THR A 177 2.57 5.58 1.14
C THR A 177 3.66 4.56 1.52
N ALA A 178 3.66 4.02 2.74
CA ALA A 178 4.65 3.01 3.17
C ALA A 178 4.63 1.73 2.31
N ALA A 179 3.47 1.32 1.77
CA ALA A 179 3.38 0.17 0.86
C ALA A 179 4.07 0.41 -0.50
N GLY A 180 4.25 1.69 -0.90
CA GLY A 180 5.08 2.05 -2.06
C GLY A 180 6.54 1.68 -1.86
N ILE A 181 7.08 1.88 -0.65
CA ILE A 181 8.44 1.43 -0.27
C ILE A 181 8.54 -0.10 -0.42
N ASP A 182 7.55 -0.82 0.11
CA ASP A 182 7.53 -2.29 0.06
C ASP A 182 7.51 -2.81 -1.38
N ALA A 183 6.70 -2.21 -2.25
CA ALA A 183 6.63 -2.58 -3.67
C ALA A 183 7.95 -2.30 -4.41
N CYS A 184 8.59 -1.16 -4.16
CA CYS A 184 9.90 -0.83 -4.73
C CYS A 184 10.98 -1.81 -4.26
N LEU A 185 11.03 -2.13 -2.96
CA LEU A 185 11.97 -3.11 -2.40
C LEU A 185 11.69 -4.53 -2.90
N TYR A 186 10.41 -4.90 -3.06
CA TYR A 186 10.01 -6.17 -3.67
C TYR A 186 10.57 -6.28 -5.09
N LEU A 187 10.38 -5.23 -5.92
CA LEU A 187 10.88 -5.23 -7.29
C LEU A 187 12.41 -5.30 -7.34
N ALA A 188 13.12 -4.52 -6.51
CA ALA A 188 14.58 -4.61 -6.40
C ALA A 188 15.03 -6.03 -6.00
N ARG A 189 14.29 -6.70 -5.10
CA ARG A 189 14.55 -8.08 -4.68
C ARG A 189 14.31 -9.08 -5.81
N LYS A 190 13.20 -8.93 -6.54
CA LYS A 190 12.84 -9.81 -7.67
C LYS A 190 13.88 -9.74 -8.78
N GLU A 191 14.36 -8.53 -9.08
CA GLU A 191 15.27 -8.29 -10.22
C GLU A 191 16.75 -8.49 -9.90
N GLN A 192 17.18 -8.15 -8.69
CA GLN A 192 18.60 -8.08 -8.33
C GLN A 192 18.95 -8.90 -7.09
N GLY A 193 17.98 -9.55 -6.48
CA GLY A 193 18.16 -10.44 -5.34
C GLY A 193 18.12 -9.76 -3.98
N SER A 194 18.02 -10.62 -2.94
CA SER A 194 17.79 -10.21 -1.56
C SER A 194 18.92 -9.34 -0.99
N ARG A 195 20.16 -9.56 -1.39
CA ARG A 195 21.32 -8.79 -0.90
C ARG A 195 21.17 -7.30 -1.22
N ILE A 196 20.76 -7.00 -2.44
CA ILE A 196 20.62 -5.63 -2.93
C ILE A 196 19.42 -4.96 -2.25
N ALA A 197 18.25 -5.60 -2.25
CA ALA A 197 17.07 -5.07 -1.59
C ALA A 197 17.28 -4.83 -0.07
N ASN A 198 17.99 -5.76 0.62
CA ASN A 198 18.32 -5.59 2.04
C ASN A 198 19.30 -4.43 2.26
N GLY A 199 20.25 -4.20 1.34
CA GLY A 199 21.17 -3.06 1.40
C GLY A 199 20.43 -1.73 1.27
N ILE A 200 19.54 -1.62 0.29
CA ILE A 200 18.68 -0.45 0.08
C ILE A 200 17.82 -0.20 1.33
N ALA A 201 17.10 -1.22 1.82
CA ALA A 201 16.23 -1.12 2.98
C ALA A 201 16.96 -0.67 4.26
N ARG A 202 18.20 -1.17 4.46
CA ARG A 202 19.04 -0.76 5.60
C ARG A 202 19.36 0.73 5.55
N ARG A 203 19.68 1.26 4.39
CA ARG A 203 19.98 2.69 4.20
C ARG A 203 18.73 3.57 4.40
N MET A 204 17.58 3.08 3.96
CA MET A 204 16.28 3.74 4.17
C MET A 204 15.76 3.60 5.61
N VAL A 205 16.43 2.80 6.47
CA VAL A 205 15.99 2.50 7.84
C VAL A 205 14.59 1.90 7.90
N VAL A 206 14.30 1.01 6.95
CA VAL A 206 13.01 0.31 6.86
C VAL A 206 13.19 -1.21 6.90
N PRO A 207 12.16 -1.98 7.27
CA PRO A 207 12.20 -3.44 7.16
C PRO A 207 12.49 -3.88 5.71
N PRO A 208 13.36 -4.87 5.51
CA PRO A 208 13.79 -5.25 4.16
C PRO A 208 12.71 -5.98 3.35
N HIS A 209 11.65 -6.46 4.00
CA HIS A 209 10.58 -7.19 3.34
C HIS A 209 9.28 -7.10 4.13
N ARG A 210 8.21 -6.76 3.43
CA ARG A 210 6.80 -6.99 3.82
C ARG A 210 6.11 -7.72 2.68
N ASP A 211 5.28 -8.70 3.05
CA ASP A 211 4.52 -9.46 2.06
C ASP A 211 3.42 -8.58 1.43
N GLY A 212 3.33 -8.56 0.11
CA GLY A 212 2.32 -7.80 -0.63
C GLY A 212 0.89 -8.19 -0.29
N GLY A 213 0.67 -9.46 0.05
CA GLY A 213 -0.63 -9.97 0.49
C GLY A 213 -1.05 -9.55 1.90
N GLN A 214 -0.23 -8.78 2.64
CA GLN A 214 -0.67 -8.20 3.91
C GLN A 214 -1.74 -7.14 3.67
N ALA A 215 -2.72 -7.10 4.59
CA ALA A 215 -3.80 -6.13 4.49
C ALA A 215 -3.30 -4.70 4.69
N GLN A 216 -3.88 -3.76 3.93
CA GLN A 216 -3.74 -2.33 4.20
C GLN A 216 -4.30 -2.00 5.59
N TYR A 217 -3.79 -0.95 6.24
CA TYR A 217 -4.40 -0.39 7.45
C TYR A 217 -5.63 0.42 7.02
N VAL A 218 -6.79 -0.21 7.05
CA VAL A 218 -8.05 0.39 6.58
C VAL A 218 -8.88 0.78 7.80
N ASP A 219 -9.34 2.02 7.87
CA ASP A 219 -10.54 2.35 8.65
C ASP A 219 -11.71 1.58 8.05
N GLN A 220 -12.60 1.10 8.91
CA GLN A 220 -13.66 0.15 8.53
C GLN A 220 -14.30 0.54 7.19
N PRO A 221 -14.33 -0.36 6.18
CA PRO A 221 -15.07 -0.08 4.97
C PRO A 221 -16.53 0.16 5.32
N VAL A 222 -17.03 1.34 5.03
CA VAL A 222 -18.49 1.55 4.94
C VAL A 222 -18.91 0.77 3.70
N ALA A 223 -19.65 -0.31 3.90
CA ALA A 223 -20.16 -1.13 2.80
C ALA A 223 -20.99 -0.25 1.85
N PRO A 224 -20.63 -0.13 0.56
CA PRO A 224 -21.45 0.61 -0.39
C PRO A 224 -22.76 -0.16 -0.62
N SER A 225 -23.88 0.55 -0.62
CA SER A 225 -25.21 0.12 -1.08
C SER A 225 -25.65 -1.32 -0.75
N CYS A 226 -25.68 -1.68 0.55
CA CYS A 226 -26.48 -2.84 0.97
C CYS A 226 -27.95 -2.43 1.04
N ASP A 227 -28.88 -3.31 0.62
CA ASP A 227 -30.28 -3.20 1.00
C ASP A 227 -30.39 -3.06 2.52
N GLY A 228 -31.37 -2.31 3.04
CA GLY A 228 -31.51 -2.01 4.46
C GLY A 228 -31.28 -3.18 5.39
N THR A 229 -31.76 -4.38 5.04
CA THR A 229 -31.63 -5.62 5.83
C THR A 229 -30.19 -6.06 6.07
N LEU A 230 -29.28 -5.95 5.08
CA LEU A 230 -27.89 -6.35 5.26
C LEU A 230 -27.07 -5.25 5.92
N ARG A 231 -27.37 -3.99 5.67
CA ARG A 231 -26.77 -2.85 6.37
C ARG A 231 -27.02 -2.94 7.87
N ASP A 232 -28.28 -3.13 8.28
CA ASP A 232 -28.66 -3.26 9.69
C ASP A 232 -27.97 -4.46 10.36
N LEU A 233 -27.82 -5.57 9.62
CA LEU A 233 -27.06 -6.73 10.10
C LEU A 233 -25.58 -6.41 10.29
N LEU A 234 -24.94 -5.71 9.36
CA LEU A 234 -23.51 -5.35 9.46
C LEU A 234 -23.25 -4.37 10.63
N GLU A 235 -24.14 -3.42 10.85
CA GLU A 235 -24.09 -2.52 12.01
C GLU A 235 -24.25 -3.29 13.32
N TRP A 236 -25.24 -4.19 13.37
CA TRP A 236 -25.44 -5.05 14.53
C TRP A 236 -24.22 -5.94 14.79
N LEU A 237 -23.61 -6.52 13.74
CA LEU A 237 -22.41 -7.34 13.84
C LEU A 237 -21.23 -6.60 14.47
N ARG A 238 -21.02 -5.32 14.08
CA ARG A 238 -19.96 -4.48 14.66
C ARG A 238 -20.14 -4.25 16.16
N ALA A 239 -21.38 -4.16 16.61
CA ALA A 239 -21.72 -3.97 18.02
C ALA A 239 -21.64 -5.28 18.85
N HIS A 240 -21.48 -6.45 18.20
CA HIS A 240 -21.55 -7.77 18.85
C HIS A 240 -20.41 -8.69 18.41
N LEU A 241 -19.22 -8.12 18.18
CA LEU A 241 -18.04 -8.87 17.72
C LEU A 241 -17.52 -9.85 18.78
N ASP A 242 -17.76 -9.57 20.06
CA ASP A 242 -17.40 -10.40 21.22
C ASP A 242 -18.15 -11.74 21.26
N GLN A 243 -19.29 -11.85 20.57
CA GLN A 243 -20.14 -13.02 20.65
C GLN A 243 -19.69 -14.13 19.68
N PRO A 244 -19.87 -15.41 20.05
CA PRO A 244 -19.66 -16.53 19.13
C PRO A 244 -20.76 -16.57 18.08
N LEU A 245 -20.50 -16.00 16.91
CA LEU A 245 -21.46 -15.87 15.82
C LEU A 245 -21.20 -16.90 14.73
N THR A 246 -22.21 -17.68 14.38
CA THR A 246 -22.18 -18.65 13.29
C THR A 246 -22.89 -18.11 12.05
N VAL A 247 -22.48 -18.58 10.85
CA VAL A 247 -23.15 -18.21 9.58
C VAL A 247 -24.66 -18.51 9.64
N ARG A 248 -25.05 -19.59 10.29
CA ARG A 248 -26.45 -19.98 10.49
C ARG A 248 -27.23 -18.90 11.28
N GLN A 249 -26.66 -18.41 12.38
CA GLN A 249 -27.30 -17.34 13.19
C GLN A 249 -27.41 -16.04 12.40
N LEU A 250 -26.39 -15.68 11.60
CA LEU A 250 -26.43 -14.50 10.76
C LEU A 250 -27.47 -14.60 9.66
N ALA A 251 -27.55 -15.76 8.99
CA ALA A 251 -28.57 -16.02 7.98
C ALA A 251 -29.99 -15.95 8.56
N ALA A 252 -30.22 -16.55 9.74
CA ALA A 252 -31.50 -16.48 10.44
C ALA A 252 -31.89 -15.04 10.78
N ARG A 253 -30.92 -14.21 11.25
CA ARG A 253 -31.16 -12.80 11.57
C ARG A 253 -31.47 -11.96 10.33
N ALA A 254 -30.91 -12.33 9.18
CA ALA A 254 -31.20 -11.72 7.89
C ALA A 254 -32.47 -12.27 7.23
N ASN A 255 -33.21 -13.19 7.89
CA ASN A 255 -34.37 -13.90 7.34
C ASN A 255 -34.05 -14.62 6.00
N MET A 256 -32.87 -15.24 5.91
CA MET A 256 -32.39 -15.93 4.71
C MET A 256 -31.96 -17.37 5.04
N SER A 257 -31.99 -18.23 4.01
CA SER A 257 -31.25 -19.52 4.11
C SER A 257 -29.74 -19.26 4.12
N GLU A 258 -28.96 -20.16 4.75
CA GLU A 258 -27.49 -20.02 4.81
C GLU A 258 -26.86 -19.85 3.42
N ARG A 259 -27.35 -20.58 2.41
CA ARG A 259 -26.87 -20.50 1.03
C ARG A 259 -27.18 -19.13 0.40
N THR A 260 -28.40 -18.63 0.57
CA THR A 260 -28.82 -17.32 0.05
C THR A 260 -28.02 -16.20 0.71
N PHE A 261 -27.89 -16.28 2.04
CA PHE A 261 -27.14 -15.32 2.84
C PHE A 261 -25.67 -15.28 2.40
N ALA A 262 -24.97 -16.41 2.34
CA ALA A 262 -23.55 -16.46 1.95
C ALA A 262 -23.32 -15.85 0.56
N ARG A 263 -24.18 -16.20 -0.43
CA ARG A 263 -24.08 -15.64 -1.78
C ARG A 263 -24.29 -14.13 -1.79
N ARG A 264 -25.36 -13.65 -1.14
CA ARG A 264 -25.70 -12.23 -1.09
C ARG A 264 -24.66 -11.43 -0.32
N PHE A 265 -24.19 -11.98 0.79
CA PHE A 265 -23.13 -11.36 1.59
C PHE A 265 -21.85 -11.14 0.77
N VAL A 266 -21.44 -12.14 -0.04
CA VAL A 266 -20.28 -12.00 -0.94
C VAL A 266 -20.54 -10.98 -2.04
N GLN A 267 -21.75 -10.94 -2.62
CA GLN A 267 -22.13 -9.93 -3.62
C GLN A 267 -22.03 -8.50 -3.06
N ASP A 268 -22.50 -8.30 -1.83
CA ASP A 268 -22.63 -6.97 -1.23
C ASP A 268 -21.34 -6.51 -0.52
N THR A 269 -20.51 -7.44 -0.01
CA THR A 269 -19.30 -7.12 0.78
C THR A 269 -17.98 -7.51 0.12
N GLY A 270 -18.04 -8.22 -1.01
CA GLY A 270 -16.84 -8.74 -1.70
C GLY A 270 -16.16 -9.92 -1.00
N THR A 271 -16.64 -10.37 0.19
CA THR A 271 -15.96 -11.41 0.97
C THR A 271 -16.94 -12.33 1.69
N THR A 272 -16.45 -13.48 2.18
CA THR A 272 -17.31 -14.41 2.93
C THR A 272 -17.66 -13.87 4.34
N PRO A 273 -18.83 -14.23 4.92
CA PRO A 273 -19.22 -13.78 6.25
C PRO A 273 -18.17 -14.07 7.33
N GLN A 274 -17.54 -15.25 7.27
CA GLN A 274 -16.51 -15.66 8.21
C GLN A 274 -15.24 -14.79 8.09
N ARG A 275 -14.80 -14.54 6.86
CA ARG A 275 -13.61 -13.71 6.60
C ARG A 275 -13.88 -12.26 7.00
N TRP A 276 -15.05 -11.72 6.69
CA TRP A 276 -15.48 -10.39 7.11
C TRP A 276 -15.49 -10.25 8.64
N LEU A 277 -16.11 -11.19 9.35
CA LEU A 277 -16.17 -11.19 10.81
C LEU A 277 -14.76 -11.25 11.44
N THR A 278 -13.90 -12.11 10.91
CA THR A 278 -12.50 -12.18 11.36
C THR A 278 -11.78 -10.85 11.14
N GLY A 279 -11.97 -10.21 10.01
CA GLY A 279 -11.41 -8.88 9.71
C GLY A 279 -11.84 -7.82 10.71
N GLN A 280 -13.15 -7.74 11.02
CA GLN A 280 -13.68 -6.79 12.00
C GLN A 280 -13.11 -7.04 13.42
N ARG A 281 -12.99 -8.29 13.81
CA ARG A 281 -12.37 -8.68 15.09
C ARG A 281 -10.90 -8.31 15.17
N ILE A 282 -10.16 -8.44 14.08
CA ILE A 282 -8.75 -8.00 14.00
C ILE A 282 -8.65 -6.47 14.13
N LEU A 283 -9.54 -5.72 13.47
CA LEU A 283 -9.57 -4.25 13.59
C LEU A 283 -9.87 -3.81 15.03
N LEU A 284 -10.85 -4.42 15.68
CA LEU A 284 -11.12 -4.15 17.09
C LEU A 284 -9.93 -4.50 17.98
N ALA A 285 -9.29 -5.64 17.76
CA ALA A 285 -8.10 -6.04 18.50
C ALA A 285 -6.94 -5.04 18.30
N GLN A 286 -6.74 -4.50 17.10
CA GLN A 286 -5.74 -3.44 16.84
C GLN A 286 -6.06 -2.19 17.66
N GLN A 287 -7.29 -1.68 17.58
CA GLN A 287 -7.70 -0.51 18.33
C GLN A 287 -7.45 -0.70 19.83
N LEU A 288 -7.83 -1.86 20.39
CA LEU A 288 -7.58 -2.15 21.80
C LEU A 288 -6.08 -2.26 22.15
N LEU A 289 -5.26 -2.78 21.23
CA LEU A 289 -3.81 -2.79 21.43
C LEU A 289 -3.19 -1.40 21.41
N GLU A 290 -3.75 -0.49 20.65
CA GLU A 290 -3.29 0.91 20.53
C GLU A 290 -3.77 1.78 21.69
N GLU A 291 -5.02 1.60 22.13
CA GLU A 291 -5.71 2.52 23.05
C GLU A 291 -5.75 2.02 24.51
N SER A 292 -5.51 0.71 24.78
CA SER A 292 -5.66 0.14 26.13
C SER A 292 -4.45 -0.67 26.61
N ASP A 293 -4.27 -0.74 27.94
CA ASP A 293 -3.25 -1.58 28.61
C ASP A 293 -3.73 -3.01 28.87
N GLU A 294 -4.86 -3.40 28.30
CA GLU A 294 -5.42 -4.73 28.49
C GLU A 294 -4.46 -5.83 28.04
N THR A 295 -4.51 -6.97 28.71
CA THR A 295 -3.72 -8.13 28.31
C THR A 295 -4.20 -8.68 26.96
N VAL A 296 -3.32 -9.39 26.26
CA VAL A 296 -3.69 -10.02 24.96
C VAL A 296 -4.84 -11.00 25.14
N ASP A 297 -4.97 -11.64 26.31
CA ASP A 297 -6.06 -12.53 26.65
C ASP A 297 -7.38 -11.76 26.78
N ALA A 298 -7.41 -10.67 27.53
CA ALA A 298 -8.59 -9.80 27.64
C ALA A 298 -9.02 -9.22 26.29
N ILE A 299 -8.05 -8.80 25.45
CA ILE A 299 -8.33 -8.34 24.09
C ILE A 299 -8.91 -9.45 23.22
N ALA A 300 -8.41 -10.70 23.36
CA ALA A 300 -8.94 -11.84 22.62
C ALA A 300 -10.41 -12.11 22.96
N ASP A 301 -10.78 -12.00 24.22
CA ASP A 301 -12.18 -12.17 24.66
C ASP A 301 -13.06 -11.03 24.14
N ARG A 302 -12.64 -9.77 24.32
CA ARG A 302 -13.38 -8.60 23.84
C ARG A 302 -13.54 -8.55 22.33
N ALA A 303 -12.51 -8.98 21.60
CA ALA A 303 -12.55 -9.04 20.14
C ALA A 303 -13.20 -10.33 19.61
N GLY A 304 -13.74 -11.21 20.48
CA GLY A 304 -14.49 -12.39 20.10
C GLY A 304 -13.68 -13.54 19.55
N PHE A 305 -12.37 -13.62 19.84
CA PHE A 305 -11.52 -14.77 19.48
C PHE A 305 -11.60 -15.90 20.51
N GLY A 306 -12.15 -15.64 21.70
CA GLY A 306 -12.33 -16.59 22.77
C GLY A 306 -11.06 -17.03 23.50
N ASN A 307 -9.86 -16.82 22.91
CA ASN A 307 -8.57 -17.03 23.57
C ASN A 307 -7.42 -16.34 22.82
N ALA A 308 -6.33 -16.07 23.53
CA ALA A 308 -5.16 -15.42 22.97
C ALA A 308 -4.44 -16.23 21.87
N THR A 309 -4.55 -17.54 21.86
CA THR A 309 -3.93 -18.39 20.82
C THR A 309 -4.62 -18.15 19.47
N ALA A 310 -5.96 -18.14 19.43
CA ALA A 310 -6.73 -17.84 18.25
C ALA A 310 -6.46 -16.40 17.77
N LEU A 311 -6.45 -15.43 18.69
CA LEU A 311 -6.09 -14.05 18.35
C LEU A 311 -4.68 -13.98 17.74
N ARG A 312 -3.65 -14.55 18.36
CA ARG A 312 -2.27 -14.53 17.84
C ARG A 312 -2.17 -15.16 16.45
N HIS A 313 -2.88 -16.28 16.22
CA HIS A 313 -2.90 -16.95 14.93
C HIS A 313 -3.49 -16.04 13.83
N HIS A 314 -4.71 -15.55 14.04
CA HIS A 314 -5.39 -14.70 13.07
C HIS A 314 -4.69 -13.33 12.90
N PHE A 315 -4.22 -12.74 14.00
CA PHE A 315 -3.52 -11.45 13.96
C PHE A 315 -2.23 -11.57 13.14
N ARG A 316 -1.45 -12.65 13.33
CA ARG A 316 -0.25 -12.89 12.54
C ARG A 316 -0.56 -13.12 11.06
N ALA A 317 -1.61 -13.88 10.76
CA ALA A 317 -2.04 -14.12 9.38
C ALA A 317 -2.50 -12.84 8.66
N TRP A 318 -3.12 -11.91 9.39
CA TRP A 318 -3.68 -10.68 8.82
C TRP A 318 -2.73 -9.47 8.86
N ARG A 319 -1.81 -9.42 9.83
CA ARG A 319 -0.92 -8.27 10.08
C ARG A 319 0.57 -8.58 9.96
N GLY A 320 0.95 -9.83 9.73
CA GLY A 320 2.34 -10.26 9.59
C GLY A 320 3.15 -10.18 10.89
N THR A 321 2.54 -9.77 12.01
CA THR A 321 3.23 -9.57 13.30
C THR A 321 2.39 -10.11 14.45
N THR A 322 2.99 -10.20 15.65
CA THR A 322 2.25 -10.62 16.86
C THR A 322 1.55 -9.43 17.52
N PRO A 323 0.44 -9.62 18.28
CA PRO A 323 -0.23 -8.56 19.01
C PRO A 323 0.71 -7.74 19.91
N ASN A 324 1.61 -8.41 20.63
CA ASN A 324 2.58 -7.72 21.50
C ASN A 324 3.61 -6.91 20.72
N ALA A 325 4.11 -7.41 19.61
CA ALA A 325 5.04 -6.67 18.75
C ALA A 325 4.35 -5.46 18.11
N TYR A 326 3.08 -5.63 17.72
CA TYR A 326 2.25 -4.54 17.22
C TYR A 326 2.06 -3.44 18.26
N ARG A 327 1.66 -3.79 19.49
CA ARG A 327 1.51 -2.84 20.60
C ARG A 327 2.78 -2.03 20.86
N ARG A 328 3.94 -2.69 20.95
CA ARG A 328 5.23 -1.99 21.16
C ARG A 328 5.55 -1.00 20.05
N LEU A 329 5.23 -1.37 18.81
CA LEU A 329 5.51 -0.50 17.66
C LEU A 329 4.66 0.78 17.67
N PHE A 330 3.37 0.66 18.05
CA PHE A 330 2.44 1.78 17.96
C PHE A 330 2.34 2.64 19.23
N ARG A 331 2.62 2.07 20.40
CA ARG A 331 2.54 2.81 21.68
C ARG A 331 3.89 3.39 22.15
N GLY A 332 4.97 3.10 21.44
CA GLY A 332 6.30 3.65 21.77
C GLY A 332 6.72 3.31 23.20
N ASP A 333 6.67 2.02 23.59
CA ASP A 333 7.06 1.60 24.94
C ASP A 333 8.56 1.87 25.16
N PRO A 334 8.95 2.80 26.07
CA PRO A 334 10.35 3.19 26.26
C PRO A 334 11.22 2.09 26.89
N GLN A 335 10.64 0.96 27.31
CA GLN A 335 11.35 -0.10 28.04
C GLN A 335 11.84 -1.27 27.15
N GLY A 336 11.71 -1.18 25.82
CA GLY A 336 12.37 -2.09 24.89
C GLY A 336 13.84 -1.68 24.68
N GLY A 337 14.61 -1.55 25.75
CA GLY A 337 16.04 -1.29 25.69
C GLY A 337 16.73 -2.28 24.76
N LEU A 338 17.52 -1.74 23.84
CA LEU A 338 18.52 -2.44 23.03
C LEU A 338 19.24 -3.48 23.91
N GLY A 339 18.79 -4.70 23.88
CA GLY A 339 19.46 -5.83 24.51
C GLY A 339 20.82 -6.01 23.85
N GLY A 340 21.89 -5.66 24.59
CA GLY A 340 23.20 -6.22 24.40
C GLY A 340 24.04 -5.65 23.25
N VAL A 341 24.47 -4.42 23.34
CA VAL A 341 25.80 -4.04 22.81
C VAL A 341 26.86 -4.61 23.75
N PRO A 342 27.78 -5.50 23.31
CA PRO A 342 28.88 -5.92 24.18
C PRO A 342 29.74 -4.71 24.52
N ARG A 343 29.81 -4.38 25.80
CA ARG A 343 30.84 -3.45 26.36
C ARG A 343 32.21 -4.11 26.18
N GLY A 344 32.99 -3.59 25.28
CA GLY A 344 34.38 -4.03 25.14
C GLY A 344 35.03 -3.57 23.85
N LEU A 345 35.30 -2.28 23.76
CA LEU A 345 36.46 -1.75 23.04
C LEU A 345 36.76 -0.39 23.62
N SER A 346 37.78 -0.38 24.48
CA SER A 346 38.41 0.80 25.09
C SER A 346 38.94 1.72 23.97
N SER A 347 38.59 2.98 24.07
CA SER A 347 39.10 4.06 23.22
C SER A 347 40.65 4.13 23.30
N PRO A 348 41.36 4.34 22.19
CA PRO A 348 42.75 4.71 22.25
C PRO A 348 42.88 6.17 22.68
N GLN A 349 43.68 6.35 23.74
CA GLN A 349 44.07 7.66 24.29
C GLN A 349 44.80 8.47 23.19
N ASN A 350 44.35 9.73 23.01
CA ASN A 350 45.07 10.77 22.32
C ASN A 350 46.45 11.00 22.97
N ARG A 351 47.54 10.58 22.33
CA ARG A 351 48.88 11.08 22.62
C ARG A 351 49.09 12.39 21.88
N VAL A 352 49.08 13.46 22.62
CA VAL A 352 49.66 14.76 22.23
C VAL A 352 51.15 14.56 22.08
N ILE A 353 51.73 14.76 20.91
CA ILE A 353 53.18 14.88 20.69
C ILE A 353 53.44 16.36 20.60
N SER A 354 54.10 16.89 21.67
CA SER A 354 54.74 18.21 21.72
C SER A 354 56.13 18.11 21.11
N GLY A 355 56.49 19.04 20.32
CA GLY A 355 57.53 19.28 19.47
C GLY A 355 58.96 19.10 19.76
N PRO A 356 60.12 19.47 19.25
CA PRO A 356 60.57 20.89 19.24
C PRO A 356 60.51 21.56 17.87
#